data_16d1667c10e2de7b3d4ad393c8e21895
#
_entry.id   16d1667c10e2de7b3d4ad393c8e21895
#
_cell.length_a   1.000
_cell.length_b   1.000
_cell.length_c   1.000
_cell.angle_alpha   90.00
_cell.angle_beta   90.00
_cell.angle_gamma   90.00
#
_symmetry.space_group_name_H-M   'P 1'
#
loop_
_entity.id
_entity.type
_entity.pdbx_description
1 polymer ?
#
loop_
_entity_poly.entity_id
_entity_poly.type
_entity_poly.pdbx_seq_one_letter_code
_entity_poly.pdbx_strand_id
1 'polypeptide(L)'
;MVVHNGTAVTPRPAIGKVLLLAAASVGRGESIDFDNATVGAVPPGWMVAMTHTGGAPRWEVLKDDSAPSKPNVLAQVSTDRTAGRFPLAIWNRASLKDGTVTVKFKAVSGTVDQGAGLVWRYRDPNNYYIVRANALEGNVVLYKVQNGERVSLAPKGAVSNTYGVKHRVPKQTWSTLSVGFHGNLFTVSLDNQKLFDVEDSTFTGAGKTGLWTKSDSVIYFDDFQVVEQAGK
;
A
#
# COMPACT_ATOMS: atom_id res chain seq x y z
N MET A 1 22.29 -18.75 84.75
CA MET A 1 21.14 -17.97 84.26
C MET A 1 21.53 -17.29 82.94
N VAL A 2 21.25 -17.93 81.82
CA VAL A 2 21.66 -17.47 80.46
C VAL A 2 20.40 -16.93 79.76
N VAL A 3 20.42 -15.65 79.44
CA VAL A 3 19.32 -14.97 78.73
C VAL A 3 19.60 -15.06 77.26
N HIS A 4 18.72 -15.70 76.48
CA HIS A 4 18.77 -15.75 75.04
C HIS A 4 17.97 -14.53 74.45
N ASN A 5 18.68 -13.65 73.80
CA ASN A 5 18.04 -12.57 72.93
C ASN A 5 17.70 -13.15 71.58
N GLY A 6 16.42 -13.32 71.32
CA GLY A 6 15.91 -13.66 70.01
C GLY A 6 15.71 -12.39 69.18
N THR A 7 16.43 -12.24 68.05
CA THR A 7 16.22 -11.20 67.05
C THR A 7 15.11 -11.62 66.10
N ALA A 8 14.01 -10.82 66.05
CA ALA A 8 12.91 -11.00 65.12
C ALA A 8 13.33 -10.53 63.72
N VAL A 9 13.24 -11.44 62.74
CA VAL A 9 13.45 -11.14 61.32
C VAL A 9 12.09 -10.77 60.70
N THR A 10 11.94 -9.52 60.29
CA THR A 10 10.76 -9.05 59.54
C THR A 10 10.85 -9.45 58.06
N PRO A 11 9.81 -10.03 57.46
CA PRO A 11 9.84 -10.37 56.05
C PRO A 11 9.69 -9.10 55.17
N ARG A 12 10.56 -8.98 54.15
CA ARG A 12 10.46 -7.94 53.11
C ARG A 12 9.29 -8.25 52.19
N PRO A 13 8.50 -7.23 51.77
CA PRO A 13 7.44 -7.43 50.78
C PRO A 13 8.03 -7.73 49.40
N ALA A 14 7.52 -8.76 48.74
CA ALA A 14 7.84 -9.10 47.35
C ALA A 14 7.23 -8.04 46.42
N ILE A 15 8.10 -7.35 45.66
CA ILE A 15 7.68 -6.42 44.59
C ILE A 15 7.20 -7.26 43.42
N GLY A 16 5.89 -7.41 43.32
CA GLY A 16 5.27 -8.02 42.15
C GLY A 16 5.52 -7.15 40.92
N LYS A 17 6.19 -7.71 39.88
CA LYS A 17 6.28 -7.09 38.57
C LYS A 17 4.88 -7.08 37.92
N VAL A 18 4.27 -5.91 37.86
CA VAL A 18 3.06 -5.69 37.04
C VAL A 18 3.52 -5.72 35.58
N LEU A 19 3.20 -6.80 34.89
CA LEU A 19 3.36 -6.89 33.44
C LEU A 19 2.24 -6.07 32.81
N LEU A 20 2.53 -4.83 32.37
CA LEU A 20 1.62 -4.07 31.54
C LEU A 20 1.57 -4.76 30.15
N LEU A 21 0.54 -5.55 29.90
CA LEU A 21 0.19 -5.91 28.54
C LEU A 21 -0.28 -4.63 27.82
N ALA A 22 0.56 -4.11 26.93
CA ALA A 22 0.11 -3.10 25.97
C ALA A 22 -0.91 -3.77 25.06
N ALA A 23 -2.19 -3.44 25.22
CA ALA A 23 -3.22 -3.81 24.26
C ALA A 23 -2.86 -3.14 22.93
N ALA A 24 -2.51 -3.94 21.91
CA ALA A 24 -2.40 -3.46 20.56
C ALA A 24 -3.80 -2.99 20.13
N SER A 25 -3.97 -1.69 19.90
CA SER A 25 -5.20 -1.15 19.34
C SER A 25 -5.39 -1.75 17.94
N VAL A 26 -6.43 -2.58 17.77
CA VAL A 26 -6.82 -3.11 16.47
C VAL A 26 -7.32 -1.92 15.65
N GLY A 27 -6.56 -1.51 14.65
CA GLY A 27 -6.97 -0.47 13.72
C GLY A 27 -8.23 -0.90 12.96
N ARG A 28 -9.08 0.07 12.61
CA ARG A 28 -10.26 -0.18 11.78
C ARG A 28 -9.79 -0.54 10.36
N GLY A 29 -10.09 -1.76 9.90
CA GLY A 29 -9.75 -2.25 8.58
C GLY A 29 -10.98 -2.34 7.68
N GLU A 30 -10.81 -2.01 6.38
CA GLU A 30 -11.77 -2.28 5.30
C GLU A 30 -11.11 -3.24 4.31
N SER A 31 -11.87 -4.21 3.80
CA SER A 31 -11.46 -5.14 2.75
C SER A 31 -12.47 -5.12 1.61
N ILE A 32 -12.01 -4.96 0.38
CA ILE A 32 -12.81 -4.86 -0.84
C ILE A 32 -12.34 -5.95 -1.82
N ASP A 33 -13.20 -6.93 -2.06
CA ASP A 33 -12.98 -8.09 -2.93
C ASP A 33 -13.58 -7.94 -4.33
N PHE A 34 -14.40 -6.92 -4.57
CA PHE A 34 -15.12 -6.64 -5.82
C PHE A 34 -16.18 -7.67 -6.22
N ASP A 35 -16.38 -8.76 -5.50
CA ASP A 35 -17.22 -9.89 -5.89
C ASP A 35 -18.70 -9.55 -6.09
N ASN A 36 -19.19 -8.58 -5.33
CA ASN A 36 -20.56 -8.10 -5.42
C ASN A 36 -20.73 -6.86 -6.32
N ALA A 37 -19.66 -6.44 -7.02
CA ALA A 37 -19.69 -5.27 -7.88
C ALA A 37 -20.21 -5.59 -9.28
N THR A 38 -20.80 -4.61 -9.95
CA THR A 38 -21.35 -4.77 -11.31
C THR A 38 -20.22 -4.88 -12.33
N VAL A 39 -20.19 -5.98 -13.09
CA VAL A 39 -19.25 -6.20 -14.19
C VAL A 39 -19.42 -5.12 -15.28
N GLY A 40 -18.31 -4.63 -15.79
CA GLY A 40 -18.27 -3.57 -16.82
C GLY A 40 -18.38 -2.14 -16.25
N ALA A 41 -18.46 -1.98 -14.94
CA ALA A 41 -18.59 -0.67 -14.29
C ALA A 41 -17.48 -0.42 -13.27
N VAL A 42 -17.26 0.85 -12.92
CA VAL A 42 -16.43 1.24 -11.77
C VAL A 42 -17.23 0.98 -10.50
N PRO A 43 -16.67 0.28 -9.48
CA PRO A 43 -17.40 -0.05 -8.28
C PRO A 43 -17.81 1.21 -7.47
N PRO A 44 -18.92 1.20 -6.74
CA PRO A 44 -19.29 2.27 -5.83
C PRO A 44 -18.21 2.56 -4.79
N GLY A 45 -17.92 3.83 -4.56
CA GLY A 45 -16.87 4.28 -3.63
C GLY A 45 -15.50 4.46 -4.28
N TRP A 46 -15.33 4.10 -5.54
CA TRP A 46 -14.14 4.36 -6.32
C TRP A 46 -14.31 5.55 -7.24
N MET A 47 -13.28 6.35 -7.39
CA MET A 47 -13.21 7.51 -8.28
C MET A 47 -12.04 7.31 -9.26
N VAL A 48 -12.34 7.47 -10.56
CA VAL A 48 -11.32 7.41 -11.60
C VAL A 48 -10.68 8.78 -11.77
N ALA A 49 -9.35 8.79 -11.82
CA ALA A 49 -8.54 9.99 -12.06
C ALA A 49 -7.34 9.64 -12.95
N MET A 50 -6.60 10.63 -13.37
CA MET A 50 -5.38 10.45 -14.16
C MET A 50 -4.40 11.60 -13.91
N THR A 51 -3.12 11.26 -13.73
CA THR A 51 -2.03 12.24 -13.81
C THR A 51 -1.60 12.36 -15.27
N HIS A 52 -1.32 13.57 -15.71
CA HIS A 52 -0.97 13.94 -17.10
C HIS A 52 -2.08 13.68 -18.12
N THR A 53 -1.70 13.73 -19.39
CA THR A 53 -2.58 13.60 -20.56
C THR A 53 -2.41 12.25 -21.24
N GLY A 54 -3.29 11.92 -22.16
CA GLY A 54 -3.36 10.67 -22.91
C GLY A 54 -4.81 10.21 -23.07
N GLY A 55 -5.02 9.02 -23.60
CA GLY A 55 -6.34 8.42 -23.66
C GLY A 55 -6.96 8.22 -22.28
N ALA A 56 -8.28 8.32 -22.18
CA ALA A 56 -8.99 8.18 -20.93
C ALA A 56 -8.64 6.86 -20.20
N PRO A 57 -8.46 6.86 -18.87
CA PRO A 57 -8.31 5.64 -18.12
C PRO A 57 -9.61 4.81 -18.19
N ARG A 58 -9.45 3.50 -18.28
CA ARG A 58 -10.60 2.59 -18.32
C ARG A 58 -10.47 1.58 -17.18
N TRP A 59 -11.18 1.88 -16.10
CA TRP A 59 -11.30 1.02 -14.95
C TRP A 59 -12.68 0.37 -14.95
N GLU A 60 -12.73 -0.95 -14.78
CA GLU A 60 -13.97 -1.70 -14.77
C GLU A 60 -13.82 -3.00 -13.99
N VAL A 61 -14.91 -3.48 -13.44
CA VAL A 61 -14.98 -4.82 -12.83
C VAL A 61 -15.06 -5.87 -13.94
N LEU A 62 -14.23 -6.89 -13.83
CA LEU A 62 -14.22 -8.03 -14.75
C LEU A 62 -14.32 -9.35 -13.97
N LYS A 63 -14.79 -10.41 -14.63
CA LYS A 63 -14.68 -11.78 -14.11
C LYS A 63 -13.29 -12.32 -14.39
N ASP A 64 -12.69 -12.98 -13.39
CA ASP A 64 -11.44 -13.71 -13.53
C ASP A 64 -11.46 -14.97 -12.65
N ASP A 65 -11.50 -16.14 -13.31
CA ASP A 65 -11.52 -17.44 -12.61
C ASP A 65 -10.26 -17.72 -11.79
N SER A 66 -9.17 -16.98 -12.04
CA SER A 66 -7.94 -17.05 -11.26
C SER A 66 -7.88 -16.05 -10.10
N ALA A 67 -8.92 -15.23 -9.89
CA ALA A 67 -8.95 -14.24 -8.83
C ALA A 67 -8.75 -14.90 -7.44
N PRO A 68 -8.04 -14.27 -6.52
CA PRO A 68 -7.88 -14.73 -5.14
C PRO A 68 -9.21 -14.80 -4.39
N SER A 69 -10.03 -13.76 -4.46
CA SER A 69 -11.46 -13.84 -4.21
C SER A 69 -12.19 -13.99 -5.55
N LYS A 70 -13.35 -14.56 -5.55
CA LYS A 70 -14.10 -14.88 -6.79
C LYS A 70 -15.53 -14.40 -6.69
N PRO A 71 -16.10 -13.96 -7.83
CA PRO A 71 -15.62 -14.15 -9.22
C PRO A 71 -14.99 -12.92 -9.87
N ASN A 72 -14.89 -11.78 -9.19
CA ASN A 72 -14.63 -10.49 -9.83
C ASN A 72 -13.29 -9.85 -9.41
N VAL A 73 -12.77 -8.99 -10.27
CA VAL A 73 -11.57 -8.17 -10.03
C VAL A 73 -11.84 -6.73 -10.49
N LEU A 74 -11.13 -5.74 -9.94
CA LEU A 74 -11.07 -4.41 -10.52
C LEU A 74 -9.89 -4.33 -11.49
N ALA A 75 -10.13 -3.96 -12.74
CA ALA A 75 -9.13 -3.95 -13.79
C ALA A 75 -8.93 -2.55 -14.41
N GLN A 76 -7.68 -2.16 -14.66
CA GLN A 76 -7.35 -1.14 -15.64
C GLN A 76 -7.10 -1.83 -16.98
N VAL A 77 -7.91 -1.51 -18.00
CA VAL A 77 -7.91 -2.23 -19.29
C VAL A 77 -7.60 -1.34 -20.50
N SER A 78 -7.36 -0.05 -20.33
CA SER A 78 -6.92 0.81 -21.42
C SER A 78 -5.51 0.45 -21.86
N THR A 79 -5.32 0.27 -23.17
CA THR A 79 -4.05 -0.07 -23.81
C THR A 79 -3.35 1.15 -24.43
N ASP A 80 -3.73 2.36 -24.00
CA ASP A 80 -3.10 3.61 -24.48
C ASP A 80 -1.63 3.66 -24.07
N ARG A 81 -0.76 3.86 -25.07
CA ARG A 81 0.71 3.75 -24.94
C ARG A 81 1.41 5.06 -24.57
N THR A 82 0.67 6.12 -24.24
CA THR A 82 1.25 7.40 -23.83
C THR A 82 2.13 7.22 -22.58
N ALA A 83 3.43 7.45 -22.71
CA ALA A 83 4.45 7.06 -21.72
C ALA A 83 4.29 7.75 -20.37
N GLY A 84 3.85 8.99 -20.33
CA GLY A 84 3.67 9.79 -19.11
C GLY A 84 2.31 9.61 -18.42
N ARG A 85 1.41 8.82 -18.97
CA ARG A 85 0.03 8.64 -18.51
C ARG A 85 -0.01 7.74 -17.26
N PHE A 86 -0.69 8.21 -16.20
CA PHE A 86 -0.85 7.44 -14.94
C PHE A 86 -2.33 7.31 -14.56
N PRO A 87 -3.02 6.24 -15.02
CA PRO A 87 -4.37 5.93 -14.58
C PRO A 87 -4.48 5.63 -13.10
N LEU A 88 -5.50 6.21 -12.44
CA LEU A 88 -5.76 6.09 -11.02
C LEU A 88 -7.18 5.58 -10.76
N ALA A 89 -7.34 4.68 -9.80
CA ALA A 89 -8.61 4.37 -9.16
C ALA A 89 -8.47 4.66 -7.67
N ILE A 90 -9.20 5.64 -7.16
CA ILE A 90 -9.05 6.15 -5.81
C ILE A 90 -10.23 5.71 -4.94
N TRP A 91 -9.94 5.05 -3.82
CA TRP A 91 -10.91 4.68 -2.80
C TRP A 91 -11.33 5.94 -2.02
N ASN A 92 -12.59 6.33 -2.19
CA ASN A 92 -13.09 7.64 -1.75
C ASN A 92 -13.76 7.61 -0.35
N ARG A 93 -13.82 6.44 0.30
CA ARG A 93 -14.54 6.29 1.58
C ARG A 93 -13.65 6.47 2.81
N ALA A 94 -12.33 6.42 2.65
CA ALA A 94 -11.39 6.59 3.76
C ALA A 94 -10.31 7.63 3.44
N SER A 95 -9.88 8.34 4.47
CA SER A 95 -8.74 9.26 4.42
C SER A 95 -7.85 8.99 5.62
N LEU A 96 -6.63 8.50 5.39
CA LEU A 96 -5.72 8.03 6.42
C LEU A 96 -4.49 8.94 6.52
N LYS A 97 -4.09 9.22 7.75
CA LYS A 97 -2.80 9.85 8.05
C LYS A 97 -1.71 8.78 8.17
N ASP A 98 -2.00 7.72 8.93
CA ASP A 98 -1.13 6.59 9.19
C ASP A 98 -1.92 5.28 9.03
N GLY A 99 -1.27 4.25 8.49
CA GLY A 99 -1.95 2.99 8.23
C GLY A 99 -1.18 2.05 7.33
N THR A 100 -1.89 1.06 6.81
CA THR A 100 -1.38 0.10 5.82
C THR A 100 -2.39 -0.05 4.70
N VAL A 101 -1.90 -0.07 3.47
CA VAL A 101 -2.67 -0.41 2.27
C VAL A 101 -2.04 -1.62 1.63
N THR A 102 -2.87 -2.60 1.29
CA THR A 102 -2.46 -3.85 0.66
C THR A 102 -3.38 -4.16 -0.51
N VAL A 103 -2.86 -4.78 -1.57
CA VAL A 103 -3.66 -5.27 -2.69
C VAL A 103 -3.01 -6.50 -3.31
N LYS A 104 -3.81 -7.43 -3.78
CA LYS A 104 -3.37 -8.45 -4.72
C LYS A 104 -3.50 -7.91 -6.14
N PHE A 105 -2.46 -8.13 -6.95
CA PHE A 105 -2.46 -7.69 -8.36
C PHE A 105 -1.92 -8.77 -9.27
N LYS A 106 -2.36 -8.73 -10.54
CA LYS A 106 -1.87 -9.58 -11.63
C LYS A 106 -1.54 -8.70 -12.84
N ALA A 107 -0.26 -8.68 -13.25
CA ALA A 107 0.18 -7.99 -14.46
C ALA A 107 -0.22 -8.83 -15.69
N VAL A 108 -1.26 -8.42 -16.40
CA VAL A 108 -1.87 -9.18 -17.49
C VAL A 108 -1.19 -8.91 -18.82
N SER A 109 -1.06 -7.64 -19.20
CA SER A 109 -0.41 -7.24 -20.44
C SER A 109 0.07 -5.79 -20.40
N GLY A 110 0.82 -5.42 -21.41
CA GLY A 110 1.42 -4.12 -21.65
C GLY A 110 2.75 -4.29 -22.36
N THR A 111 3.09 -3.41 -23.27
CA THR A 111 4.36 -3.43 -24.01
C THR A 111 5.25 -2.25 -23.66
N VAL A 112 4.66 -1.12 -23.28
CA VAL A 112 5.39 0.05 -22.77
C VAL A 112 5.63 -0.10 -21.27
N ASP A 113 4.62 -0.60 -20.53
CA ASP A 113 4.75 -0.82 -19.10
C ASP A 113 3.87 -1.98 -18.62
N GLN A 114 4.21 -2.59 -17.48
CA GLN A 114 3.37 -3.52 -16.72
C GLN A 114 3.50 -3.21 -15.23
N GLY A 115 3.13 -1.98 -14.88
CA GLY A 115 3.24 -1.43 -13.52
C GLY A 115 1.93 -1.45 -12.76
N ALA A 116 1.90 -2.19 -11.65
CA ALA A 116 0.85 -2.14 -10.64
C ALA A 116 1.29 -1.28 -9.46
N GLY A 117 0.42 -0.41 -8.93
CA GLY A 117 0.81 0.45 -7.81
C GLY A 117 -0.28 0.67 -6.78
N LEU A 118 0.16 0.99 -5.55
CA LEU A 118 -0.65 1.47 -4.44
C LEU A 118 -0.41 2.96 -4.23
N VAL A 119 -1.50 3.70 -4.04
CA VAL A 119 -1.50 5.14 -3.76
C VAL A 119 -1.90 5.37 -2.30
N TRP A 120 -1.24 6.32 -1.63
CA TRP A 120 -1.66 6.82 -0.31
C TRP A 120 -1.40 8.32 -0.18
N ARG A 121 -2.03 8.93 0.82
CA ARG A 121 -2.04 10.38 1.04
C ARG A 121 -2.37 11.16 -0.24
N TYR A 122 -3.28 10.59 -1.05
CA TYR A 122 -3.78 11.24 -2.26
C TYR A 122 -4.60 12.47 -1.90
N ARG A 123 -4.25 13.61 -2.48
CA ARG A 123 -4.93 14.91 -2.37
C ARG A 123 -5.71 15.22 -3.66
N ASP A 124 -5.05 15.05 -4.78
CA ASP A 124 -5.53 15.28 -6.13
C ASP A 124 -4.68 14.49 -7.14
N PRO A 125 -5.00 14.49 -8.47
CA PRO A 125 -4.24 13.72 -9.47
C PRO A 125 -2.77 14.09 -9.62
N ASN A 126 -2.35 15.21 -9.04
CA ASN A 126 -0.98 15.75 -9.16
C ASN A 126 -0.19 15.67 -7.85
N ASN A 127 -0.83 15.21 -6.73
CA ASN A 127 -0.21 15.26 -5.40
C ASN A 127 -0.55 14.02 -4.58
N TYR A 128 0.37 13.03 -4.54
CA TYR A 128 0.22 11.76 -3.82
C TYR A 128 1.54 11.00 -3.71
N TYR A 129 1.60 9.98 -2.86
CA TYR A 129 2.64 8.94 -2.90
C TYR A 129 2.16 7.71 -3.67
N ILE A 130 3.11 7.00 -4.29
CA ILE A 130 2.87 5.76 -5.02
C ILE A 130 4.04 4.79 -4.85
N VAL A 131 3.76 3.53 -4.58
CA VAL A 131 4.71 2.42 -4.75
C VAL A 131 4.28 1.59 -5.96
N ARG A 132 5.23 1.28 -6.84
CA ARG A 132 5.01 0.52 -8.06
C ARG A 132 5.83 -0.77 -8.07
N ALA A 133 5.17 -1.90 -8.31
CA ALA A 133 5.79 -3.16 -8.72
C ALA A 133 5.67 -3.29 -10.24
N ASN A 134 6.78 -3.56 -10.95
CA ASN A 134 6.81 -3.59 -12.42
C ASN A 134 7.32 -4.92 -12.96
N ALA A 135 6.48 -5.62 -13.73
CA ALA A 135 6.79 -6.93 -14.27
C ALA A 135 7.71 -6.91 -15.51
N LEU A 136 7.80 -5.78 -16.23
CA LEU A 136 8.76 -5.61 -17.33
C LEU A 136 10.15 -5.23 -16.84
N GLU A 137 10.23 -4.36 -15.83
CA GLU A 137 11.48 -3.85 -15.31
C GLU A 137 12.08 -4.76 -14.20
N GLY A 138 11.29 -5.63 -13.60
CA GLY A 138 11.73 -6.50 -12.48
C GLY A 138 12.21 -5.68 -11.30
N ASN A 139 11.41 -4.71 -10.86
CA ASN A 139 11.73 -3.84 -9.73
C ASN A 139 10.50 -3.37 -8.96
N VAL A 140 10.73 -2.90 -7.74
CA VAL A 140 9.75 -2.19 -6.91
C VAL A 140 10.34 -0.83 -6.54
N VAL A 141 9.59 0.23 -6.84
CA VAL A 141 10.05 1.62 -6.66
C VAL A 141 8.96 2.44 -5.99
N LEU A 142 9.35 3.27 -5.03
CA LEU A 142 8.48 4.24 -4.38
C LEU A 142 8.75 5.64 -4.94
N TYR A 143 7.67 6.38 -5.18
CA TYR A 143 7.73 7.74 -5.70
C TYR A 143 6.81 8.67 -4.91
N LYS A 144 7.09 9.95 -5.00
CA LYS A 144 6.08 10.99 -4.85
C LYS A 144 5.70 11.57 -6.21
N VAL A 145 4.44 11.94 -6.36
CA VAL A 145 3.96 12.83 -7.42
C VAL A 145 3.64 14.15 -6.76
N GLN A 146 4.34 15.19 -7.14
CA GLN A 146 4.16 16.54 -6.58
C GLN A 146 4.01 17.53 -7.72
N ASN A 147 2.88 18.26 -7.77
CA ASN A 147 2.53 19.16 -8.86
C ASN A 147 2.57 18.47 -10.25
N GLY A 148 2.20 17.18 -10.30
CA GLY A 148 2.25 16.34 -11.49
C GLY A 148 3.63 15.70 -11.76
N GLU A 149 4.70 16.19 -11.21
CA GLU A 149 6.04 15.63 -11.39
C GLU A 149 6.24 14.38 -10.53
N ARG A 150 6.63 13.26 -11.16
CA ARG A 150 6.93 12.00 -10.47
C ARG A 150 8.42 11.86 -10.19
N VAL A 151 8.78 11.85 -8.92
CA VAL A 151 10.16 11.72 -8.42
C VAL A 151 10.31 10.42 -7.64
N SER A 152 11.31 9.59 -7.98
CA SER A 152 11.64 8.39 -7.20
C SER A 152 12.29 8.76 -5.88
N LEU A 153 11.93 8.04 -4.82
CA LEU A 153 12.50 8.17 -3.50
C LEU A 153 13.42 6.97 -3.24
N ALA A 154 14.67 7.25 -2.88
CA ALA A 154 15.64 6.21 -2.62
C ALA A 154 15.29 5.40 -1.35
N PRO A 155 15.56 4.08 -1.33
CA PRO A 155 15.49 3.29 -0.11
C PRO A 155 16.35 3.87 1.01
N LYS A 156 15.86 3.81 2.25
CA LYS A 156 16.57 4.30 3.43
C LYS A 156 17.93 3.59 3.57
N GLY A 157 19.00 4.36 3.74
CA GLY A 157 20.35 3.85 3.84
C GLY A 157 21.03 3.53 2.50
N ALA A 158 20.32 3.65 1.38
CA ALA A 158 20.92 3.55 0.05
C ALA A 158 21.59 4.87 -0.37
N VAL A 159 22.46 4.79 -1.39
CA VAL A 159 23.03 5.98 -2.04
C VAL A 159 21.89 6.82 -2.63
N SER A 160 22.02 8.15 -2.54
CA SER A 160 21.05 9.07 -3.15
C SER A 160 20.87 8.75 -4.64
N ASN A 161 19.64 8.83 -5.15
CA ASN A 161 19.22 8.45 -6.49
C ASN A 161 19.17 6.94 -6.79
N THR A 162 19.30 6.06 -5.79
CA THR A 162 19.01 4.63 -5.97
C THR A 162 17.56 4.45 -6.40
N TYR A 163 17.37 3.80 -7.56
CA TYR A 163 16.04 3.61 -8.16
C TYR A 163 15.37 2.34 -7.63
N GLY A 164 14.78 2.43 -6.44
CA GLY A 164 14.09 1.33 -5.78
C GLY A 164 14.96 0.10 -5.56
N VAL A 165 14.36 -1.08 -5.62
CA VAL A 165 15.06 -2.35 -5.48
C VAL A 165 14.73 -3.28 -6.65
N LYS A 166 15.74 -4.04 -7.14
CA LYS A 166 15.52 -5.15 -8.06
C LYS A 166 14.79 -6.26 -7.32
N HIS A 167 13.67 -6.67 -7.86
CA HIS A 167 12.87 -7.77 -7.34
C HIS A 167 12.01 -8.35 -8.45
N ARG A 168 11.97 -9.68 -8.56
CA ARG A 168 11.16 -10.34 -9.58
C ARG A 168 9.68 -10.07 -9.32
N VAL A 169 9.00 -9.48 -10.30
CA VAL A 169 7.55 -9.31 -10.34
C VAL A 169 7.01 -10.25 -11.43
N PRO A 170 6.29 -11.33 -11.09
CA PRO A 170 5.84 -12.30 -12.09
C PRO A 170 4.74 -11.70 -12.98
N LYS A 171 4.71 -12.12 -14.26
CA LYS A 171 3.60 -11.82 -15.19
C LYS A 171 2.54 -12.90 -15.07
N GLN A 172 1.28 -12.56 -15.35
CA GLN A 172 0.14 -13.49 -15.36
C GLN A 172 -0.07 -14.28 -14.05
N THR A 173 0.52 -13.80 -12.96
CA THR A 173 0.47 -14.43 -11.63
C THR A 173 0.10 -13.41 -10.59
N TRP A 174 -0.70 -13.78 -9.63
CA TRP A 174 -1.07 -12.94 -8.51
C TRP A 174 0.10 -12.73 -7.55
N SER A 175 0.33 -11.49 -7.18
CA SER A 175 1.28 -11.06 -6.15
C SER A 175 0.60 -10.08 -5.19
N THR A 176 1.12 -9.96 -3.98
CA THR A 176 0.59 -9.06 -2.96
C THR A 176 1.54 -7.89 -2.74
N LEU A 177 1.11 -6.68 -3.07
CA LEU A 177 1.86 -5.44 -2.78
C LEU A 177 1.29 -4.79 -1.53
N SER A 178 2.15 -4.33 -0.63
CA SER A 178 1.76 -3.65 0.60
C SER A 178 2.66 -2.45 0.89
N VAL A 179 2.06 -1.39 1.44
CA VAL A 179 2.78 -0.25 2.00
C VAL A 179 2.20 0.11 3.37
N GLY A 180 3.05 0.07 4.40
CA GLY A 180 2.79 0.65 5.71
C GLY A 180 3.33 2.08 5.73
N PHE A 181 2.58 3.03 6.30
CA PHE A 181 3.01 4.42 6.44
C PHE A 181 2.68 4.96 7.82
N HIS A 182 3.71 5.49 8.48
CA HIS A 182 3.60 6.09 9.81
C HIS A 182 4.51 7.32 9.90
N GLY A 183 3.92 8.50 10.16
CA GLY A 183 4.67 9.75 10.08
C GLY A 183 5.30 9.94 8.69
N ASN A 184 6.62 10.03 8.64
CA ASN A 184 7.39 10.14 7.39
C ASN A 184 8.05 8.83 6.94
N LEU A 185 7.85 7.73 7.69
CA LEU A 185 8.42 6.42 7.38
C LEU A 185 7.42 5.57 6.59
N PHE A 186 7.86 5.02 5.47
CA PHE A 186 7.10 4.13 4.60
C PHE A 186 7.82 2.79 4.48
N THR A 187 7.11 1.70 4.75
CA THR A 187 7.63 0.32 4.64
C THR A 187 6.98 -0.38 3.48
N VAL A 188 7.75 -0.83 2.51
CA VAL A 188 7.28 -1.51 1.30
C VAL A 188 7.53 -3.02 1.41
N SER A 189 6.51 -3.80 1.08
CA SER A 189 6.58 -5.27 1.03
C SER A 189 5.96 -5.81 -0.26
N LEU A 190 6.50 -6.92 -0.77
CA LEU A 190 5.93 -7.70 -1.87
C LEU A 190 5.89 -9.17 -1.44
N ASP A 191 4.74 -9.83 -1.64
CA ASP A 191 4.51 -11.25 -1.29
C ASP A 191 4.90 -11.55 0.18
N ASN A 192 4.50 -10.67 1.10
CA ASN A 192 4.82 -10.69 2.54
C ASN A 192 6.31 -10.53 2.89
N GLN A 193 7.18 -10.31 1.92
CA GLN A 193 8.58 -9.98 2.15
C GLN A 193 8.76 -8.47 2.22
N LYS A 194 9.28 -7.94 3.33
CA LYS A 194 9.73 -6.55 3.42
C LYS A 194 10.90 -6.34 2.46
N LEU A 195 10.79 -5.34 1.58
CA LEU A 195 11.82 -5.01 0.60
C LEU A 195 12.69 -3.83 1.04
N PHE A 196 12.07 -2.72 1.46
CA PHE A 196 12.79 -1.52 1.88
C PHE A 196 11.89 -0.56 2.65
N ASP A 197 12.54 0.38 3.34
CA ASP A 197 11.91 1.56 3.92
C ASP A 197 12.27 2.80 3.11
N VAL A 198 11.43 3.84 3.19
CA VAL A 198 11.69 5.19 2.65
C VAL A 198 11.28 6.22 3.69
N GLU A 199 11.99 7.33 3.77
CA GLU A 199 11.58 8.49 4.56
C GLU A 199 11.34 9.70 3.65
N ASP A 200 10.14 10.29 3.72
CA ASP A 200 9.80 11.55 3.03
C ASP A 200 8.69 12.29 3.80
N SER A 201 8.82 13.61 3.88
CA SER A 201 7.89 14.50 4.62
C SER A 201 7.13 15.46 3.71
N THR A 202 7.04 15.19 2.41
CA THR A 202 6.37 16.09 1.44
C THR A 202 4.87 16.19 1.72
N PHE A 203 4.21 15.07 1.98
CA PHE A 203 2.79 15.03 2.34
C PHE A 203 2.64 14.39 3.73
N THR A 204 2.34 15.19 4.75
CA THR A 204 2.24 14.75 6.16
C THR A 204 0.80 14.61 6.66
N GLY A 205 -0.17 15.18 5.95
CA GLY A 205 -1.59 15.12 6.30
C GLY A 205 -2.25 13.82 5.85
N ALA A 206 -3.47 13.59 6.35
CA ALA A 206 -4.31 12.51 5.86
C ALA A 206 -4.67 12.70 4.39
N GLY A 207 -4.86 11.60 3.67
CA GLY A 207 -5.30 11.58 2.29
C GLY A 207 -5.90 10.24 1.90
N LYS A 208 -6.51 10.18 0.72
CA LYS A 208 -7.14 8.96 0.22
C LYS A 208 -6.08 7.92 -0.20
N THR A 209 -6.56 6.69 -0.38
CA THR A 209 -5.77 5.56 -0.88
C THR A 209 -6.31 5.09 -2.22
N GLY A 210 -5.58 4.26 -2.94
CA GLY A 210 -6.06 3.75 -4.22
C GLY A 210 -5.04 2.94 -4.99
N LEU A 211 -5.37 2.73 -6.26
CA LEU A 211 -4.63 1.95 -7.24
C LEU A 211 -4.07 2.84 -8.35
N TRP A 212 -2.97 2.40 -8.93
CA TRP A 212 -2.24 3.12 -9.94
C TRP A 212 -1.73 2.16 -11.03
N THR A 213 -1.73 2.64 -12.25
CA THR A 213 -1.05 1.97 -13.37
C THR A 213 -0.31 3.00 -14.24
N LYS A 214 0.43 2.53 -15.25
CA LYS A 214 1.15 3.40 -16.19
C LYS A 214 0.93 2.96 -17.63
N SER A 215 0.78 3.92 -18.52
CA SER A 215 0.71 3.72 -19.97
C SER A 215 -0.31 2.63 -20.33
N ASP A 216 0.13 1.61 -21.10
CA ASP A 216 -0.66 0.49 -21.60
C ASP A 216 -0.73 -0.71 -20.64
N SER A 217 -0.40 -0.51 -19.36
CA SER A 217 -0.46 -1.57 -18.35
C SER A 217 -1.89 -2.06 -18.15
N VAL A 218 -2.20 -3.30 -18.56
CA VAL A 218 -3.43 -4.00 -18.18
C VAL A 218 -3.14 -4.77 -16.90
N ILE A 219 -3.74 -4.33 -15.80
CA ILE A 219 -3.52 -4.90 -14.47
C ILE A 219 -4.86 -5.23 -13.85
N TYR A 220 -4.97 -6.41 -13.27
CA TYR A 220 -6.09 -6.84 -12.44
C TYR A 220 -5.72 -6.68 -10.97
N PHE A 221 -6.70 -6.23 -10.17
CA PHE A 221 -6.55 -6.00 -8.72
C PHE A 221 -7.67 -6.69 -7.97
N ASP A 222 -7.33 -7.26 -6.81
CA ASP A 222 -8.25 -7.95 -5.94
C ASP A 222 -7.84 -7.79 -4.47
N ASP A 223 -8.74 -8.09 -3.54
CA ASP A 223 -8.47 -8.04 -2.10
C ASP A 223 -7.77 -6.72 -1.67
N PHE A 224 -8.33 -5.58 -2.09
CA PHE A 224 -7.83 -4.28 -1.65
C PHE A 224 -8.18 -4.06 -0.18
N GLN A 225 -7.16 -3.86 0.64
CA GLN A 225 -7.30 -3.69 2.09
C GLN A 225 -6.72 -2.36 2.54
N VAL A 226 -7.44 -1.70 3.43
CA VAL A 226 -7.03 -0.45 4.08
C VAL A 226 -7.17 -0.65 5.58
N VAL A 227 -6.08 -0.48 6.33
CA VAL A 227 -6.08 -0.57 7.80
C VAL A 227 -5.56 0.75 8.34
N GLU A 228 -6.42 1.48 9.05
CA GLU A 228 -6.02 2.69 9.76
C GLU A 228 -5.25 2.31 11.03
N GLN A 229 -4.11 2.95 11.25
CA GLN A 229 -3.39 2.80 12.51
C GLN A 229 -4.00 3.77 13.53
N ALA A 230 -4.45 3.25 14.66
CA ALA A 230 -4.93 4.12 15.74
C ALA A 230 -3.80 5.04 16.21
N GLY A 231 -4.08 6.34 16.26
CA GLY A 231 -3.16 7.33 16.82
C GLY A 231 -2.81 6.98 18.26
N LYS A 232 -1.54 7.15 18.61
CA LYS A 232 -1.11 7.07 20.01
C LYS A 232 -1.49 8.34 20.73
#